data_3bfa78ca381670f50bc58caa8d49116b
#
_entry.id   3bfa78ca381670f50bc58caa8d49116b
#
_cell.length_a   1.000
_cell.length_b   1.000
_cell.length_c   1.000
_cell.angle_alpha   90.00
_cell.angle_beta   90.00
_cell.angle_gamma   90.00
#
_symmetry.space_group_name_H-M   'P 1'
#
loop_
_entity.id
_entity.type
_entity.pdbx_description
1 polymer ?
#
loop_
_entity_poly.entity_id
_entity_poly.type
_entity_poly.pdbx_seq_one_letter_code
_entity_poly.pdbx_strand_id
1 'polypeptide(L)'
;SKVKWFIRMVETDPEHTSFNRKPPILTIVALEEPENHIAPHLLGKLVGNLQDIADKSNAQAIMTSHSPAIVKRIDPENLRYFRLDRALLASKVRCITLPDEERMQDQFKYIKEAVRAYPELYFAKLVILGEGDSEEIILPKYWEAMNGSTDVSGISIVPLGGRHVNHFWRLLNDLEIPHITLLDLDRERDGGGWGRIKYVLEQLIANGYDRNVLLSTADGILTNTEFGEMSDWDESAVPVMQGWQNRLEQYNVFFSAPLDIDFMMLEQM
;
A
#
# COMPACT_ATOMS: atom_id res chain seq x y z
N SER A 1 4.92 -9.76 32.33
CA SER A 1 5.93 -8.72 32.62
C SER A 1 5.56 -7.99 33.91
N LYS A 2 6.49 -7.27 34.53
CA LYS A 2 6.24 -6.48 35.75
C LYS A 2 5.12 -5.45 35.56
N VAL A 3 4.99 -4.87 34.36
CA VAL A 3 3.93 -3.90 34.05
C VAL A 3 2.56 -4.57 34.00
N LYS A 4 2.41 -5.73 33.33
CA LYS A 4 1.14 -6.49 33.35
C LYS A 4 0.74 -6.90 34.80
N TRP A 5 1.71 -7.35 35.59
CA TRP A 5 1.49 -7.72 36.99
C TRP A 5 1.02 -6.52 37.78
N PHE A 6 1.68 -5.36 37.64
CA PHE A 6 1.31 -4.12 38.31
C PHE A 6 -0.09 -3.65 37.96
N ILE A 7 -0.43 -3.59 36.67
CA ILE A 7 -1.77 -3.20 36.20
C ILE A 7 -2.83 -4.15 36.77
N ARG A 8 -2.59 -5.47 36.68
CA ARG A 8 -3.51 -6.47 37.22
C ARG A 8 -3.69 -6.35 38.77
N MET A 9 -2.62 -6.07 39.47
CA MET A 9 -2.67 -5.88 40.91
C MET A 9 -3.52 -4.65 41.31
N VAL A 10 -3.38 -3.56 40.58
CA VAL A 10 -4.17 -2.33 40.74
C VAL A 10 -5.65 -2.58 40.44
N GLU A 11 -5.98 -3.40 39.44
CA GLU A 11 -7.36 -3.74 39.08
C GLU A 11 -8.03 -4.66 40.12
N THR A 12 -7.27 -5.58 40.73
CA THR A 12 -7.82 -6.59 41.65
C THR A 12 -7.88 -6.11 43.11
N ASP A 13 -7.00 -5.21 43.49
CA ASP A 13 -6.95 -4.69 44.86
C ASP A 13 -6.40 -3.25 44.89
N PRO A 14 -7.26 -2.25 44.63
CA PRO A 14 -6.86 -0.84 44.57
C PRO A 14 -6.35 -0.28 45.90
N GLU A 15 -6.72 -0.89 47.03
CA GLU A 15 -6.41 -0.37 48.36
C GLU A 15 -5.14 -0.98 48.98
N HIS A 16 -4.72 -2.17 48.54
CA HIS A 16 -3.58 -2.91 49.11
C HIS A 16 -2.35 -2.98 48.21
N THR A 17 -2.05 -1.92 47.48
CA THR A 17 -0.81 -1.87 46.73
C THR A 17 0.38 -1.71 47.65
N SER A 18 1.34 -2.63 47.57
CA SER A 18 2.57 -2.67 48.40
C SER A 18 3.45 -1.41 48.34
N PHE A 19 3.06 -0.41 47.55
CA PHE A 19 3.80 0.83 47.36
C PHE A 19 3.21 2.05 48.07
N ASN A 20 2.12 1.88 48.78
CA ASN A 20 1.44 2.99 49.49
C ASN A 20 1.15 4.23 48.59
N ARG A 21 0.97 4.03 47.31
CA ARG A 21 0.68 5.07 46.29
C ARG A 21 -0.67 4.78 45.64
N LYS A 22 -1.46 5.84 45.45
CA LYS A 22 -2.69 5.73 44.66
C LYS A 22 -2.36 5.21 43.25
N PRO A 23 -3.15 4.29 42.71
CA PRO A 23 -2.97 3.85 41.33
C PRO A 23 -3.03 5.03 40.35
N PRO A 24 -2.22 5.04 39.31
CA PRO A 24 -2.27 6.11 38.29
C PRO A 24 -3.62 6.09 37.60
N ILE A 25 -4.15 7.27 37.30
CA ILE A 25 -5.37 7.42 36.52
C ILE A 25 -5.15 6.89 35.09
N LEU A 26 -3.95 7.10 34.55
CA LEU A 26 -3.54 6.65 33.24
C LEU A 26 -2.10 6.12 33.29
N THR A 27 -1.88 4.95 32.71
CA THR A 27 -0.56 4.37 32.48
C THR A 27 -0.22 4.44 30.99
N ILE A 28 0.86 5.11 30.63
CA ILE A 28 1.36 5.15 29.26
C ILE A 28 2.62 4.28 29.18
N VAL A 29 2.62 3.31 28.26
CA VAL A 29 3.78 2.48 27.94
C VAL A 29 4.33 2.92 26.59
N ALA A 30 5.50 3.57 26.59
CA ALA A 30 6.20 3.98 25.39
C ALA A 30 7.39 3.04 25.15
N LEU A 31 7.49 2.51 23.92
CA LEU A 31 8.61 1.70 23.45
C LEU A 31 9.18 2.31 22.18
N GLU A 32 10.49 2.44 22.15
CA GLU A 32 11.24 2.94 21.00
C GLU A 32 12.00 1.78 20.35
N GLU A 33 11.73 1.52 19.07
CA GLU A 33 12.45 0.57 18.21
C GLU A 33 12.79 -0.77 18.90
N PRO A 34 11.81 -1.49 19.45
CA PRO A 34 12.08 -2.70 20.24
C PRO A 34 12.73 -3.81 19.41
N GLU A 35 12.62 -3.78 18.09
CA GLU A 35 13.28 -4.71 17.17
C GLU A 35 14.81 -4.69 17.28
N ASN A 36 15.41 -3.60 17.70
CA ASN A 36 16.85 -3.48 17.86
C ASN A 36 17.38 -4.31 19.03
N HIS A 37 16.51 -4.71 19.94
CA HIS A 37 16.89 -5.39 21.20
C HIS A 37 16.20 -6.73 21.40
N ILE A 38 15.29 -7.13 20.51
CA ILE A 38 14.46 -8.32 20.65
C ILE A 38 14.57 -9.19 19.41
N ALA A 39 14.83 -10.47 19.60
CA ALA A 39 14.88 -11.41 18.50
C ALA A 39 13.56 -11.45 17.70
N PRO A 40 13.61 -11.51 16.35
CA PRO A 40 12.42 -11.36 15.48
C PRO A 40 11.25 -12.29 15.82
N HIS A 41 11.51 -13.52 16.28
CA HIS A 41 10.47 -14.49 16.66
C HIS A 41 9.72 -14.09 17.94
N LEU A 42 10.27 -13.20 18.77
CA LEU A 42 9.63 -12.69 19.98
C LEU A 42 8.82 -11.42 19.78
N LEU A 43 8.98 -10.75 18.62
CA LEU A 43 8.27 -9.48 18.33
C LEU A 43 6.74 -9.66 18.37
N GLY A 44 6.22 -10.78 17.88
CA GLY A 44 4.78 -11.08 17.96
C GLY A 44 4.26 -11.15 19.40
N LYS A 45 5.04 -11.76 20.30
CA LYS A 45 4.69 -11.81 21.74
C LYS A 45 4.75 -10.43 22.39
N LEU A 46 5.70 -9.59 21.99
CA LEU A 46 5.80 -8.22 22.46
C LEU A 46 4.57 -7.40 22.04
N VAL A 47 4.25 -7.42 20.75
CA VAL A 47 3.09 -6.71 20.20
C VAL A 47 1.80 -7.15 20.89
N GLY A 48 1.54 -8.47 21.00
CA GLY A 48 0.37 -8.97 21.73
C GLY A 48 0.31 -8.52 23.19
N ASN A 49 1.45 -8.50 23.88
CA ASN A 49 1.49 -7.98 25.25
C ASN A 49 1.18 -6.48 25.35
N LEU A 50 1.55 -5.67 24.35
CA LEU A 50 1.24 -4.24 24.30
C LEU A 50 -0.25 -4.01 24.00
N GLN A 51 -0.81 -4.79 23.07
CA GLN A 51 -2.24 -4.76 22.78
C GLN A 51 -3.07 -5.10 24.04
N ASP A 52 -2.72 -6.18 24.74
CA ASP A 52 -3.37 -6.53 26.01
C ASP A 52 -3.28 -5.41 27.09
N ILE A 53 -2.25 -4.57 27.03
CA ILE A 53 -2.14 -3.41 27.92
C ILE A 53 -3.02 -2.27 27.42
N ALA A 54 -2.99 -1.99 26.11
CA ALA A 54 -3.75 -0.91 25.48
C ALA A 54 -5.27 -1.10 25.57
N ASP A 55 -5.74 -2.36 25.63
CA ASP A 55 -7.15 -2.71 25.76
C ASP A 55 -7.73 -2.37 27.15
N LYS A 56 -6.89 -1.99 28.10
CA LYS A 56 -7.35 -1.58 29.42
C LYS A 56 -7.76 -0.12 29.46
N SER A 57 -8.86 0.17 30.15
CA SER A 57 -9.46 1.51 30.24
C SER A 57 -8.52 2.60 30.79
N ASN A 58 -7.50 2.20 31.57
CA ASN A 58 -6.56 3.09 32.22
C ASN A 58 -5.12 2.99 31.70
N ALA A 59 -4.94 2.42 30.47
CA ALA A 59 -3.62 2.28 29.87
C ALA A 59 -3.61 2.63 28.40
N GLN A 60 -2.47 3.13 27.91
CA GLN A 60 -2.17 3.36 26.51
C GLN A 60 -0.80 2.79 26.20
N ALA A 61 -0.63 2.27 24.98
CA ALA A 61 0.65 1.83 24.47
C ALA A 61 1.02 2.63 23.22
N ILE A 62 2.25 3.12 23.18
CA ILE A 62 2.84 3.81 22.02
C ILE A 62 4.13 3.07 21.68
N MET A 63 4.32 2.76 20.41
CA MET A 63 5.53 2.11 19.93
C MET A 63 6.01 2.77 18.65
N THR A 64 7.30 3.11 18.57
CA THR A 64 7.94 3.49 17.32
C THR A 64 8.69 2.31 16.73
N SER A 65 8.69 2.21 15.41
CA SER A 65 9.39 1.14 14.69
C SER A 65 9.62 1.50 13.23
N HIS A 66 10.69 0.97 12.64
CA HIS A 66 10.91 0.91 11.19
C HIS A 66 11.05 -0.54 10.71
N SER A 67 10.51 -1.49 11.47
CA SER A 67 10.56 -2.90 11.10
C SER A 67 9.27 -3.36 10.41
N PRO A 68 9.37 -3.86 9.16
CA PRO A 68 8.25 -4.54 8.49
C PRO A 68 7.66 -5.67 9.34
N ALA A 69 8.53 -6.35 10.10
CA ALA A 69 8.11 -7.42 10.99
C ALA A 69 7.17 -6.98 12.12
N ILE A 70 7.22 -5.72 12.55
CA ILE A 70 6.29 -5.15 13.51
C ILE A 70 5.03 -4.67 12.80
N VAL A 71 5.17 -3.91 11.70
CA VAL A 71 4.05 -3.33 10.95
C VAL A 71 3.00 -4.38 10.59
N LYS A 72 3.40 -5.52 10.05
CA LYS A 72 2.46 -6.60 9.69
C LYS A 72 1.65 -7.21 10.84
N ARG A 73 2.00 -6.88 12.09
CA ARG A 73 1.35 -7.39 13.31
C ARG A 73 0.43 -6.37 13.96
N ILE A 74 0.42 -5.15 13.45
CA ILE A 74 -0.41 -4.07 13.95
C ILE A 74 -1.60 -3.92 13.02
N ASP A 75 -2.78 -3.68 13.57
CA ASP A 75 -3.94 -3.36 12.75
C ASP A 75 -3.75 -1.99 12.09
N PRO A 76 -4.09 -1.86 10.80
CA PRO A 76 -3.83 -0.65 10.01
C PRO A 76 -4.35 0.64 10.65
N GLU A 77 -5.49 0.58 11.33
CA GLU A 77 -6.11 1.73 12.01
C GLU A 77 -5.22 2.29 13.15
N ASN A 78 -4.38 1.44 13.72
CA ASN A 78 -3.47 1.81 14.81
C ASN A 78 -2.13 2.34 14.31
N LEU A 79 -1.88 2.30 12.99
CA LEU A 79 -0.66 2.83 12.41
C LEU A 79 -0.73 4.36 12.31
N ARG A 80 0.38 4.99 12.63
CA ARG A 80 0.62 6.43 12.43
C ARG A 80 1.91 6.56 11.64
N TYR A 81 1.77 6.86 10.35
CA TYR A 81 2.88 6.95 9.42
C TYR A 81 3.48 8.35 9.44
N PHE A 82 4.75 8.44 9.81
CA PHE A 82 5.49 9.69 9.88
C PHE A 82 6.34 9.85 8.63
N ARG A 83 6.14 10.94 7.90
CA ARG A 83 6.91 11.28 6.72
C ARG A 83 7.50 12.68 6.84
N LEU A 84 8.78 12.81 6.49
CA LEU A 84 9.42 14.12 6.40
C LEU A 84 9.03 14.80 5.10
N ASP A 85 8.33 15.91 5.20
CA ASP A 85 8.14 16.84 4.10
C ASP A 85 9.40 17.71 3.98
N ARG A 86 10.20 17.44 2.95
CA ARG A 86 11.47 18.14 2.74
C ARG A 86 11.30 19.60 2.33
N ALA A 87 10.19 19.95 1.70
CA ALA A 87 9.90 21.32 1.29
C ALA A 87 9.52 22.19 2.50
N LEU A 88 8.75 21.62 3.42
CA LEU A 88 8.31 22.32 4.63
C LEU A 88 9.26 22.10 5.83
N LEU A 89 10.25 21.22 5.71
CA LEU A 89 11.13 20.76 6.81
C LEU A 89 10.34 20.34 8.05
N ALA A 90 9.20 19.71 7.84
CA ALA A 90 8.28 19.30 8.88
C ALA A 90 7.86 17.84 8.71
N SER A 91 7.62 17.16 9.82
CA SER A 91 7.05 15.82 9.78
C SER A 91 5.53 15.88 9.61
N LYS A 92 5.01 15.15 8.65
CA LYS A 92 3.57 14.91 8.46
C LYS A 92 3.22 13.55 9.05
N VAL A 93 2.06 13.47 9.71
CA VAL A 93 1.49 12.21 10.20
C VAL A 93 0.34 11.82 9.27
N ARG A 94 0.37 10.59 8.79
CA ARG A 94 -0.69 9.99 7.98
C ARG A 94 -1.27 8.78 8.70
N CYS A 95 -2.57 8.57 8.50
CA CYS A 95 -3.29 7.42 9.01
C CYS A 95 -3.86 6.65 7.82
N ILE A 96 -3.97 5.34 7.95
CA ILE A 96 -4.67 4.52 6.96
C ILE A 96 -6.16 4.65 7.22
N THR A 97 -6.89 5.08 6.21
CA THR A 97 -8.35 5.15 6.24
C THR A 97 -8.90 3.86 5.65
N LEU A 98 -9.45 2.99 6.51
CA LEU A 98 -10.14 1.80 6.05
C LEU A 98 -11.55 2.15 5.59
N PRO A 99 -12.06 1.50 4.53
CA PRO A 99 -13.48 1.58 4.17
C PRO A 99 -14.37 1.06 5.31
N ASP A 100 -15.64 1.44 5.29
CA ASP A 100 -16.64 0.91 6.22
C ASP A 100 -16.78 -0.61 6.01
N GLU A 101 -16.48 -1.38 7.06
CA GLU A 101 -16.49 -2.85 7.01
C GLU A 101 -17.88 -3.40 6.67
N GLU A 102 -18.96 -2.76 7.15
CA GLU A 102 -20.33 -3.22 6.90
C GLU A 102 -20.79 -2.98 5.46
N ARG A 103 -20.29 -1.90 4.83
CA ARG A 103 -20.70 -1.49 3.48
C ARG A 103 -19.76 -1.95 2.38
N MET A 104 -18.49 -2.14 2.70
CA MET A 104 -17.42 -2.43 1.74
C MET A 104 -16.48 -3.55 2.24
N GLN A 105 -17.07 -4.66 2.69
CA GLN A 105 -16.34 -5.77 3.34
C GLN A 105 -15.16 -6.28 2.53
N ASP A 106 -15.31 -6.45 1.22
CA ASP A 106 -14.23 -6.93 0.35
C ASP A 106 -13.07 -5.92 0.29
N GLN A 107 -13.38 -4.62 0.14
CA GLN A 107 -12.34 -3.58 0.09
C GLN A 107 -11.61 -3.46 1.42
N PHE A 108 -12.33 -3.51 2.54
CA PHE A 108 -11.75 -3.53 3.88
C PHE A 108 -10.75 -4.69 4.04
N LYS A 109 -11.17 -5.88 3.67
CA LYS A 109 -10.35 -7.09 3.72
C LYS A 109 -9.09 -6.96 2.86
N TYR A 110 -9.24 -6.51 1.60
CA TYR A 110 -8.11 -6.35 0.68
C TYR A 110 -7.08 -5.36 1.17
N ILE A 111 -7.49 -4.18 1.66
CA ILE A 111 -6.55 -3.19 2.21
C ILE A 111 -5.83 -3.77 3.43
N LYS A 112 -6.56 -4.43 4.32
CA LYS A 112 -5.98 -5.04 5.51
C LYS A 112 -4.97 -6.15 5.18
N GLU A 113 -5.26 -6.96 4.16
CA GLU A 113 -4.36 -7.99 3.66
C GLU A 113 -3.14 -7.40 2.95
N ALA A 114 -3.31 -6.39 2.10
CA ALA A 114 -2.22 -5.70 1.40
C ALA A 114 -1.22 -5.09 2.37
N VAL A 115 -1.70 -4.41 3.42
CA VAL A 115 -0.87 -3.86 4.50
C VAL A 115 -0.01 -4.93 5.17
N ARG A 116 -0.57 -6.13 5.37
CA ARG A 116 0.11 -7.24 6.04
C ARG A 116 1.04 -8.03 5.13
N ALA A 117 0.69 -8.12 3.85
CA ALA A 117 1.47 -8.88 2.88
C ALA A 117 2.79 -8.19 2.52
N TYR A 118 2.74 -6.88 2.29
CA TYR A 118 3.87 -6.09 1.79
C TYR A 118 4.22 -4.93 2.72
N PRO A 119 4.60 -5.20 3.98
CA PRO A 119 4.90 -4.15 4.96
C PRO A 119 6.15 -3.33 4.62
N GLU A 120 6.99 -3.78 3.70
CA GLU A 120 8.17 -3.08 3.20
C GLU A 120 7.81 -1.78 2.48
N LEU A 121 6.64 -1.72 1.83
CA LEU A 121 6.17 -0.54 1.09
C LEU A 121 6.12 0.73 1.94
N TYR A 122 5.89 0.59 3.26
CA TYR A 122 5.83 1.74 4.17
C TYR A 122 7.17 2.46 4.32
N PHE A 123 8.27 1.75 4.08
CA PHE A 123 9.63 2.27 4.23
C PHE A 123 10.27 2.65 2.89
N ALA A 124 9.58 2.36 1.79
CA ALA A 124 10.07 2.64 0.45
C ALA A 124 10.03 4.15 0.12
N LYS A 125 11.01 4.59 -0.66
CA LYS A 125 11.02 5.92 -1.29
C LYS A 125 10.14 5.94 -2.54
N LEU A 126 10.04 4.79 -3.22
CA LEU A 126 9.22 4.56 -4.39
C LEU A 126 8.69 3.13 -4.35
N VAL A 127 7.40 2.96 -4.59
CA VAL A 127 6.78 1.65 -4.77
C VAL A 127 6.50 1.43 -6.26
N ILE A 128 6.90 0.29 -6.79
CA ILE A 128 6.53 -0.18 -8.11
C ILE A 128 5.49 -1.28 -7.94
N LEU A 129 4.28 -1.03 -8.40
CA LEU A 129 3.22 -2.03 -8.43
C LEU A 129 3.33 -2.79 -9.75
N GLY A 130 3.64 -4.08 -9.69
CA GLY A 130 3.65 -5.00 -10.84
C GLY A 130 2.38 -5.83 -10.88
N GLU A 131 2.03 -6.42 -12.03
CA GLU A 131 0.83 -7.26 -12.11
C GLU A 131 1.03 -8.61 -11.41
N GLY A 132 2.23 -9.20 -11.50
CA GLY A 132 2.53 -10.52 -10.97
C GLY A 132 3.98 -10.74 -10.54
N ASP A 133 4.32 -12.03 -10.42
CA ASP A 133 5.63 -12.48 -9.94
C ASP A 133 6.76 -12.17 -10.93
N SER A 134 6.45 -12.04 -12.24
CA SER A 134 7.45 -11.70 -13.27
C SER A 134 8.07 -10.34 -13.02
N GLU A 135 7.27 -9.34 -12.68
CA GLU A 135 7.76 -7.99 -12.33
C GLU A 135 8.64 -8.04 -11.07
N GLU A 136 8.24 -8.80 -10.06
CA GLU A 136 9.02 -8.95 -8.83
C GLU A 136 10.40 -9.57 -9.07
N ILE A 137 10.52 -10.44 -10.08
CA ILE A 137 11.78 -11.12 -10.44
C ILE A 137 12.62 -10.27 -11.41
N ILE A 138 11.99 -9.69 -12.43
CA ILE A 138 12.67 -9.04 -13.55
C ILE A 138 13.09 -7.61 -13.21
N LEU A 139 12.19 -6.81 -12.64
CA LEU A 139 12.44 -5.39 -12.40
C LEU A 139 13.64 -5.11 -11.48
N PRO A 140 13.87 -5.87 -10.38
CA PRO A 140 15.07 -5.66 -9.58
C PRO A 140 16.35 -5.86 -10.37
N LYS A 141 16.41 -6.91 -11.19
CA LYS A 141 17.60 -7.23 -12.01
C LYS A 141 17.84 -6.17 -13.08
N TYR A 142 16.76 -5.68 -13.69
CA TYR A 142 16.84 -4.61 -14.68
C TYR A 142 17.34 -3.31 -14.04
N TRP A 143 16.80 -2.99 -12.88
CA TRP A 143 17.23 -1.82 -12.11
C TRP A 143 18.70 -1.92 -11.69
N GLU A 144 19.12 -3.08 -11.18
CA GLU A 144 20.50 -3.32 -10.75
C GLU A 144 21.50 -3.16 -11.89
N ALA A 145 21.16 -3.61 -13.09
CA ALA A 145 22.01 -3.47 -14.28
C ALA A 145 22.26 -2.01 -14.67
N MET A 146 21.33 -1.11 -14.36
CA MET A 146 21.37 0.31 -14.76
C MET A 146 21.75 1.26 -13.63
N ASN A 147 21.31 0.98 -12.41
CA ASN A 147 21.30 1.96 -11.31
C ASN A 147 21.87 1.41 -9.98
N GLY A 148 22.27 0.14 -9.92
CA GLY A 148 22.64 -0.52 -8.68
C GLY A 148 21.43 -1.08 -7.91
N SER A 149 21.67 -1.57 -6.69
CA SER A 149 20.66 -2.30 -5.91
C SER A 149 19.37 -1.49 -5.66
N THR A 150 18.24 -2.15 -5.78
CA THR A 150 16.90 -1.62 -5.42
C THR A 150 16.85 -1.24 -3.95
N ASP A 151 17.45 -2.03 -3.06
CA ASP A 151 17.49 -1.75 -1.61
C ASP A 151 18.19 -0.43 -1.31
N VAL A 152 19.36 -0.18 -1.92
CA VAL A 152 20.07 1.09 -1.76
C VAL A 152 19.28 2.27 -2.29
N SER A 153 18.54 2.05 -3.38
CA SER A 153 17.65 3.06 -3.97
C SER A 153 16.39 3.30 -3.14
N GLY A 154 16.03 2.36 -2.26
CA GLY A 154 14.81 2.40 -1.45
C GLY A 154 13.56 2.14 -2.28
N ILE A 155 13.65 1.23 -3.26
CA ILE A 155 12.56 0.83 -4.13
C ILE A 155 11.98 -0.49 -3.62
N SER A 156 10.66 -0.54 -3.48
CA SER A 156 9.91 -1.76 -3.20
C SER A 156 9.07 -2.13 -4.42
N ILE A 157 9.17 -3.37 -4.87
CA ILE A 157 8.36 -3.92 -5.95
C ILE A 157 7.32 -4.82 -5.31
N VAL A 158 6.05 -4.58 -5.65
CA VAL A 158 4.89 -5.25 -5.03
C VAL A 158 4.04 -5.85 -6.13
N PRO A 159 3.96 -7.19 -6.22
CA PRO A 159 3.06 -7.85 -7.15
C PRO A 159 1.61 -7.71 -6.67
N LEU A 160 0.73 -7.27 -7.56
CA LEU A 160 -0.68 -7.02 -7.27
C LEU A 160 -1.49 -8.32 -7.12
N GLY A 161 -1.00 -9.41 -7.70
CA GLY A 161 -1.70 -10.71 -7.70
C GLY A 161 -3.03 -10.68 -8.47
N GLY A 162 -3.15 -9.80 -9.46
CA GLY A 162 -4.33 -9.62 -10.29
C GLY A 162 -4.90 -8.19 -10.27
N ARG A 163 -6.21 -8.04 -10.55
CA ARG A 163 -6.87 -6.76 -10.82
C ARG A 163 -7.25 -5.95 -9.55
N HIS A 164 -6.31 -5.77 -8.60
CA HIS A 164 -6.59 -5.08 -7.32
C HIS A 164 -5.84 -3.75 -7.16
N VAL A 165 -5.47 -3.12 -8.28
CA VAL A 165 -4.71 -1.86 -8.35
C VAL A 165 -5.31 -0.74 -7.47
N ASN A 166 -6.63 -0.59 -7.50
CA ASN A 166 -7.33 0.49 -6.82
C ASN A 166 -7.13 0.52 -5.31
N HIS A 167 -6.97 -0.63 -4.67
CA HIS A 167 -6.78 -0.70 -3.21
C HIS A 167 -5.38 -0.23 -2.81
N PHE A 168 -4.36 -0.63 -3.60
CA PHE A 168 -3.00 -0.14 -3.40
C PHE A 168 -2.88 1.35 -3.71
N TRP A 169 -3.51 1.84 -4.79
CA TRP A 169 -3.50 3.27 -5.10
C TRP A 169 -4.09 4.11 -3.98
N ARG A 170 -5.22 3.70 -3.42
CA ARG A 170 -5.83 4.40 -2.28
C ARG A 170 -4.88 4.40 -1.08
N LEU A 171 -4.35 3.24 -0.70
CA LEU A 171 -3.43 3.12 0.42
C LEU A 171 -2.18 4.01 0.23
N LEU A 172 -1.54 3.93 -0.93
CA LEU A 172 -0.32 4.67 -1.20
C LEU A 172 -0.56 6.18 -1.31
N ASN A 173 -1.71 6.59 -1.87
CA ASN A 173 -2.13 7.99 -1.92
C ASN A 173 -2.43 8.55 -0.52
N ASP A 174 -3.17 7.82 0.32
CA ASP A 174 -3.48 8.23 1.70
C ASP A 174 -2.20 8.45 2.52
N LEU A 175 -1.20 7.62 2.30
CA LEU A 175 0.10 7.71 2.96
C LEU A 175 1.09 8.65 2.26
N GLU A 176 0.73 9.22 1.11
CA GLU A 176 1.61 10.03 0.24
C GLU A 176 2.91 9.28 -0.14
N ILE A 177 2.84 7.97 -0.34
CA ILE A 177 3.97 7.17 -0.80
C ILE A 177 4.06 7.26 -2.33
N PRO A 178 5.17 7.74 -2.91
CA PRO A 178 5.35 7.77 -4.34
C PRO A 178 5.26 6.36 -4.93
N HIS A 179 4.49 6.22 -5.99
CA HIS A 179 4.33 4.93 -6.65
C HIS A 179 4.14 5.07 -8.15
N ILE A 180 4.50 4.02 -8.85
CA ILE A 180 4.19 3.80 -10.26
C ILE A 180 3.57 2.41 -10.41
N THR A 181 2.83 2.21 -11.46
CA THR A 181 2.16 0.93 -11.74
C THR A 181 2.56 0.44 -13.13
N LEU A 182 2.98 -0.79 -13.23
CA LEU A 182 3.26 -1.49 -14.48
C LEU A 182 2.26 -2.63 -14.61
N LEU A 183 1.48 -2.61 -15.68
CA LEU A 183 0.48 -3.63 -16.00
C LEU A 183 0.77 -4.26 -17.34
N ASP A 184 0.31 -5.48 -17.54
CA ASP A 184 0.36 -6.13 -18.84
C ASP A 184 -0.73 -5.56 -19.75
N LEU A 185 -0.36 -5.23 -21.00
CA LEU A 185 -1.34 -4.79 -21.98
C LEU A 185 -2.18 -5.97 -22.50
N ASP A 186 -1.56 -7.15 -22.60
CA ASP A 186 -2.20 -8.39 -23.03
C ASP A 186 -2.95 -8.26 -24.36
N ARG A 187 -2.43 -7.46 -25.30
CA ARG A 187 -3.08 -7.26 -26.60
C ARG A 187 -3.35 -8.60 -27.28
N GLU A 188 -4.51 -8.75 -27.88
CA GLU A 188 -4.98 -9.99 -28.52
C GLU A 188 -5.34 -11.15 -27.54
N ARG A 189 -5.29 -10.89 -26.22
CA ARG A 189 -5.84 -11.80 -25.20
C ARG A 189 -7.23 -11.35 -24.77
N ASP A 190 -8.02 -12.28 -24.27
CA ASP A 190 -9.37 -11.98 -23.76
C ASP A 190 -9.34 -10.95 -22.63
N GLY A 191 -10.03 -9.84 -22.83
CA GLY A 191 -10.03 -8.69 -21.93
C GLY A 191 -8.73 -7.88 -21.89
N GLY A 192 -7.79 -8.13 -22.85
CA GLY A 192 -6.55 -7.36 -23.02
C GLY A 192 -6.76 -6.08 -23.83
N GLY A 193 -5.65 -5.46 -24.26
CA GLY A 193 -5.67 -4.27 -25.11
C GLY A 193 -6.55 -3.14 -24.56
N TRP A 194 -7.61 -2.83 -25.28
CA TRP A 194 -8.57 -1.80 -24.89
C TRP A 194 -9.27 -2.10 -23.56
N GLY A 195 -9.50 -3.37 -23.23
CA GLY A 195 -10.08 -3.77 -21.96
C GLY A 195 -9.19 -3.39 -20.77
N ARG A 196 -7.87 -3.52 -20.91
CA ARG A 196 -6.88 -3.11 -19.88
C ARG A 196 -6.86 -1.59 -19.71
N ILE A 197 -6.82 -0.84 -20.80
CA ILE A 197 -6.83 0.62 -20.78
C ILE A 197 -8.12 1.13 -20.12
N LYS A 198 -9.29 0.58 -20.52
CA LYS A 198 -10.58 0.91 -19.91
C LYS A 198 -10.58 0.63 -18.42
N TYR A 199 -10.11 -0.54 -18.00
CA TYR A 199 -10.00 -0.90 -16.58
C TYR A 199 -9.21 0.14 -15.79
N VAL A 200 -8.05 0.57 -16.29
CA VAL A 200 -7.23 1.59 -15.63
C VAL A 200 -7.97 2.91 -15.51
N LEU A 201 -8.63 3.36 -16.57
CA LEU A 201 -9.43 4.58 -16.56
C LEU A 201 -10.58 4.50 -15.52
N GLU A 202 -11.27 3.37 -15.44
CA GLU A 202 -12.29 3.12 -14.43
C GLU A 202 -11.73 3.22 -13.00
N GLN A 203 -10.56 2.63 -12.77
CA GLN A 203 -9.91 2.69 -11.46
C GLN A 203 -9.43 4.11 -11.11
N LEU A 204 -8.89 4.87 -12.06
CA LEU A 204 -8.53 6.27 -11.84
C LEU A 204 -9.76 7.13 -11.48
N ILE A 205 -10.86 6.97 -12.21
CA ILE A 205 -12.14 7.64 -11.91
C ILE A 205 -12.63 7.27 -10.51
N ALA A 206 -12.58 5.99 -10.14
CA ALA A 206 -12.97 5.51 -8.81
C ALA A 206 -12.08 6.05 -7.69
N ASN A 207 -10.82 6.40 -7.99
CA ASN A 207 -9.88 7.06 -7.09
C ASN A 207 -9.99 8.60 -7.07
N GLY A 208 -11.01 9.18 -7.73
CA GLY A 208 -11.33 10.60 -7.64
C GLY A 208 -10.69 11.49 -8.71
N TYR A 209 -10.06 10.92 -9.72
CA TYR A 209 -9.59 11.70 -10.87
C TYR A 209 -10.77 12.18 -11.72
N ASP A 210 -10.65 13.39 -12.28
CA ASP A 210 -11.70 13.99 -13.09
C ASP A 210 -11.94 13.18 -14.36
N ARG A 211 -13.14 12.59 -14.45
CA ARG A 211 -13.60 11.80 -15.60
C ARG A 211 -13.49 12.56 -16.91
N ASN A 212 -13.85 13.85 -16.92
CA ASN A 212 -13.86 14.63 -18.15
C ASN A 212 -12.43 14.87 -18.67
N VAL A 213 -11.47 15.03 -17.77
CA VAL A 213 -10.06 15.13 -18.12
C VAL A 213 -9.54 13.80 -18.63
N LEU A 214 -9.84 12.71 -17.94
CA LEU A 214 -9.37 11.36 -18.33
C LEU A 214 -9.94 10.92 -19.69
N LEU A 215 -11.21 11.20 -19.98
CA LEU A 215 -11.91 10.74 -21.18
C LEU A 215 -11.96 11.80 -22.31
N SER A 216 -11.21 12.90 -22.19
CA SER A 216 -11.15 13.90 -23.29
C SER A 216 -10.38 13.34 -24.47
N THR A 217 -10.87 13.62 -25.68
CA THR A 217 -10.24 13.28 -26.98
C THR A 217 -10.14 14.54 -27.84
N ALA A 218 -9.58 14.42 -29.04
CA ALA A 218 -9.57 15.53 -30.02
C ALA A 218 -10.97 15.93 -30.46
N ASP A 219 -11.90 14.98 -30.46
CA ASP A 219 -13.30 15.16 -30.93
C ASP A 219 -14.27 15.53 -29.79
N GLY A 220 -13.81 15.55 -28.55
CA GLY A 220 -14.63 15.86 -27.38
C GLY A 220 -14.37 14.90 -26.22
N ILE A 221 -15.35 14.80 -25.31
CA ILE A 221 -15.29 13.90 -24.16
C ILE A 221 -16.09 12.64 -24.50
N LEU A 222 -15.50 11.47 -24.30
CA LEU A 222 -16.19 10.19 -24.49
C LEU A 222 -17.48 10.15 -23.68
N THR A 223 -18.58 9.82 -24.35
CA THR A 223 -19.88 9.56 -23.71
C THR A 223 -19.81 8.28 -22.86
N ASN A 224 -20.84 8.06 -22.03
CA ASN A 224 -20.96 6.82 -21.27
C ASN A 224 -21.03 5.57 -22.16
N THR A 225 -21.68 5.69 -23.32
CA THR A 225 -21.83 4.59 -24.28
C THR A 225 -20.48 4.26 -24.91
N GLU A 226 -19.80 5.26 -25.47
CA GLU A 226 -18.48 5.08 -26.11
C GLU A 226 -17.43 4.52 -25.12
N PHE A 227 -17.41 5.03 -23.90
CA PHE A 227 -16.56 4.51 -22.86
C PHE A 227 -16.96 3.08 -22.44
N GLY A 228 -18.27 2.80 -22.41
CA GLY A 228 -18.80 1.46 -22.13
C GLY A 228 -18.33 0.42 -23.17
N GLU A 229 -18.29 0.82 -24.43
CA GLU A 229 -17.90 -0.01 -25.58
C GLU A 229 -16.38 -0.03 -25.85
N MET A 230 -15.57 0.68 -25.05
CA MET A 230 -14.13 0.81 -25.28
C MET A 230 -13.40 -0.53 -25.36
N SER A 231 -13.87 -1.54 -24.63
CA SER A 231 -13.26 -2.88 -24.67
C SER A 231 -13.39 -3.57 -26.03
N ASP A 232 -14.38 -3.14 -26.83
CA ASP A 232 -14.71 -3.73 -28.14
C ASP A 232 -14.14 -2.89 -29.29
N TRP A 233 -13.30 -1.88 -29.00
CA TRP A 233 -12.68 -1.04 -30.02
C TRP A 233 -11.66 -1.86 -30.83
N ASP A 234 -11.46 -1.43 -32.09
CA ASP A 234 -10.57 -2.11 -33.03
C ASP A 234 -9.13 -2.17 -32.52
N GLU A 235 -8.64 -3.37 -32.24
CA GLU A 235 -7.27 -3.61 -31.78
C GLU A 235 -6.21 -3.32 -32.86
N SER A 236 -6.60 -3.24 -34.14
CA SER A 236 -5.70 -2.84 -35.22
C SER A 236 -5.33 -1.36 -35.17
N ALA A 237 -6.08 -0.54 -34.41
CA ALA A 237 -5.81 0.89 -34.21
C ALA A 237 -4.64 1.15 -33.24
N VAL A 238 -3.51 0.48 -33.47
CA VAL A 238 -2.31 0.53 -32.59
C VAL A 238 -1.86 1.95 -32.25
N PRO A 239 -1.78 2.91 -33.17
CA PRO A 239 -1.36 4.28 -32.85
C PRO A 239 -2.31 5.00 -31.88
N VAL A 240 -3.63 4.71 -31.98
CA VAL A 240 -4.63 5.29 -31.07
C VAL A 240 -4.48 4.67 -29.69
N MET A 241 -4.32 3.36 -29.62
CA MET A 241 -4.07 2.64 -28.37
C MET A 241 -2.81 3.16 -27.67
N GLN A 242 -1.71 3.34 -28.40
CA GLN A 242 -0.47 3.93 -27.88
C GLN A 242 -0.69 5.36 -27.35
N GLY A 243 -1.53 6.15 -28.00
CA GLY A 243 -1.89 7.49 -27.53
C GLY A 243 -2.56 7.45 -26.16
N TRP A 244 -3.42 6.46 -25.91
CA TRP A 244 -4.04 6.27 -24.60
C TRP A 244 -3.05 5.77 -23.54
N GLN A 245 -2.13 4.86 -23.89
CA GLN A 245 -1.06 4.43 -22.99
C GLN A 245 -0.19 5.62 -22.57
N ASN A 246 0.30 6.42 -23.51
CA ASN A 246 1.12 7.60 -23.23
C ASN A 246 0.39 8.64 -22.35
N ARG A 247 -0.93 8.71 -22.46
CA ARG A 247 -1.75 9.54 -21.58
C ARG A 247 -1.76 8.99 -20.15
N LEU A 248 -1.87 7.68 -19.99
CA LEU A 248 -1.92 7.02 -18.67
C LEU A 248 -0.56 7.09 -17.95
N GLU A 249 0.55 7.23 -18.67
CA GLU A 249 1.86 7.50 -18.07
C GLU A 249 1.89 8.80 -17.25
N GLN A 250 1.08 9.81 -17.60
CA GLN A 250 0.94 11.05 -16.81
C GLN A 250 0.33 10.81 -15.43
N TYR A 251 -0.33 9.66 -15.26
CA TYR A 251 -0.90 9.19 -14.00
C TYR A 251 -0.05 8.10 -13.33
N ASN A 252 1.23 7.96 -13.77
CA ASN A 252 2.18 6.94 -13.31
C ASN A 252 1.71 5.50 -13.56
N VAL A 253 0.92 5.28 -14.62
CA VAL A 253 0.51 3.94 -15.07
C VAL A 253 1.14 3.65 -16.42
N PHE A 254 1.91 2.58 -16.46
CA PHE A 254 2.67 2.10 -17.59
C PHE A 254 2.18 0.72 -18.00
N PHE A 255 2.43 0.36 -19.26
CA PHE A 255 2.08 -0.96 -19.78
C PHE A 255 3.30 -1.65 -20.39
N SER A 256 3.48 -2.94 -20.07
CA SER A 256 4.29 -3.84 -20.89
C SER A 256 3.49 -4.19 -22.15
N ALA A 257 4.03 -3.82 -23.30
CA ALA A 257 3.36 -3.95 -24.59
C ALA A 257 4.27 -4.69 -25.59
N PRO A 258 3.72 -5.47 -26.52
CA PRO A 258 2.29 -5.64 -26.80
C PRO A 258 1.54 -6.60 -25.86
N LEU A 259 2.24 -7.49 -25.13
CA LEU A 259 1.65 -8.49 -24.26
C LEU A 259 1.98 -8.22 -22.79
N ASP A 260 3.07 -8.79 -22.32
CA ASP A 260 3.54 -8.79 -20.95
C ASP A 260 5.06 -8.54 -20.87
N ILE A 261 5.59 -8.41 -19.66
CA ILE A 261 7.02 -8.16 -19.46
C ILE A 261 7.88 -9.35 -19.94
N ASP A 262 7.39 -10.58 -19.82
CA ASP A 262 8.11 -11.78 -20.26
C ASP A 262 8.31 -11.76 -21.78
N PHE A 263 7.28 -11.39 -22.53
CA PHE A 263 7.35 -11.22 -23.97
C PHE A 263 8.34 -10.12 -24.37
N MET A 264 8.30 -8.97 -23.70
CA MET A 264 9.24 -7.87 -23.95
C MET A 264 10.71 -8.31 -23.75
N MET A 265 10.98 -9.17 -22.77
CA MET A 265 12.31 -9.69 -22.52
C MET A 265 12.76 -10.66 -23.63
N LEU A 266 11.84 -11.48 -24.17
CA LEU A 266 12.14 -12.41 -25.26
C LEU A 266 12.43 -11.70 -26.60
N GLU A 267 11.78 -10.56 -26.88
CA GLU A 267 12.05 -9.78 -28.10
C GLU A 267 13.45 -9.14 -28.11
N GLN A 268 14.06 -8.96 -26.95
CA GLN A 268 15.40 -8.36 -26.83
C GLN A 268 16.55 -9.39 -26.80
N MET A 269 16.23 -10.67 -26.78
CA MET A 269 17.20 -11.78 -26.85
C MET A 269 17.51 -12.19 -28.29
#